data_d230caf4189ca16a86d63ddf96d7bc20
#
_entry.id   d230caf4189ca16a86d63ddf96d7bc20
#
_cell.length_a   1.000
_cell.length_b   1.000
_cell.length_c   1.000
_cell.angle_alpha   90.00
_cell.angle_beta   90.00
_cell.angle_gamma   90.00
#
_symmetry.space_group_name_H-M   'P 1'
#
loop_
_entity.id
_entity.type
_entity.pdbx_description
1 polymer ?
#
loop_
_entity_poly.entity_id
_entity_poly.type
_entity_poly.pdbx_seq_one_letter_code
_entity_poly.pdbx_strand_id
1 'polypeptide(L)'
;YKTVAERLAEVASDTKGKYSLKTKVIGGVNGTVLMKATLELERGTFVGHAYEREDAGYINKTSHVENCETSAIGRALASAGYAGSEFASADEVANAIKQQGEKKSELSKQQILKLLEVAGEINDDTVTMISEKIDSRSITASNYNASMNKLKEMK
;
A
#
# COMPACT_ATOMS: atom_id res chain seq x y z
N TYR A 1 15.29 1.70 -10.85
CA TYR A 1 15.18 1.31 -9.43
C TYR A 1 15.80 -0.05 -9.20
N LYS A 2 16.65 -0.18 -8.16
CA LYS A 2 17.18 -1.47 -7.72
C LYS A 2 16.29 -2.03 -6.61
N THR A 3 15.95 -3.31 -6.72
CA THR A 3 15.18 -4.02 -5.68
C THR A 3 16.00 -4.16 -4.39
N VAL A 4 15.36 -4.47 -3.28
CA VAL A 4 16.04 -4.76 -2.01
C VAL A 4 16.97 -5.95 -2.16
N ALA A 5 16.57 -6.99 -2.90
CA ALA A 5 17.40 -8.16 -3.17
C ALA A 5 18.67 -7.82 -3.94
N GLU A 6 18.60 -6.99 -4.99
CA GLU A 6 19.76 -6.53 -5.75
C GLU A 6 20.72 -5.72 -4.89
N ARG A 7 20.20 -4.85 -4.03
CA ARG A 7 21.01 -4.05 -3.09
C ARG A 7 21.69 -4.92 -2.03
N LEU A 8 21.02 -5.97 -1.54
CA LEU A 8 21.63 -6.94 -0.65
C LEU A 8 22.76 -7.74 -1.33
N ALA A 9 22.57 -8.10 -2.59
CA ALA A 9 23.63 -8.75 -3.37
C ALA A 9 24.86 -7.83 -3.53
N GLU A 10 24.67 -6.51 -3.69
CA GLU A 10 25.78 -5.55 -3.70
C GLU A 10 26.51 -5.50 -2.35
N VAL A 11 25.77 -5.45 -1.23
CA VAL A 11 26.37 -5.54 0.12
C VAL A 11 27.20 -6.80 0.26
N ALA A 12 26.64 -7.95 -0.12
CA ALA A 12 27.33 -9.23 -0.03
C ALA A 12 28.61 -9.24 -0.88
N SER A 13 28.57 -8.66 -2.08
CA SER A 13 29.74 -8.53 -2.95
C SER A 13 30.80 -7.60 -2.36
N ASP A 14 30.41 -6.39 -1.98
CA ASP A 14 31.34 -5.37 -1.48
C ASP A 14 32.01 -5.77 -0.16
N THR A 15 31.28 -6.46 0.70
CA THR A 15 31.77 -6.90 2.01
C THR A 15 32.38 -8.30 1.98
N LYS A 16 32.36 -8.98 0.82
CA LYS A 16 32.74 -10.39 0.69
C LYS A 16 32.00 -11.29 1.69
N GLY A 17 30.71 -11.00 1.88
CA GLY A 17 29.83 -11.70 2.82
C GLY A 17 30.01 -11.32 4.28
N LYS A 18 30.86 -10.35 4.61
CA LYS A 18 31.11 -9.88 6.00
C LYS A 18 30.12 -8.78 6.39
N TYR A 19 28.87 -9.12 6.62
CA TYR A 19 27.84 -8.24 7.13
C TYR A 19 26.85 -9.00 8.02
N SER A 20 26.09 -8.28 8.83
CA SER A 20 24.99 -8.81 9.59
C SER A 20 23.75 -7.99 9.30
N LEU A 21 22.65 -8.66 8.98
CA LEU A 21 21.34 -8.05 8.81
C LEU A 21 20.35 -8.71 9.79
N LYS A 22 19.69 -7.91 10.60
CA LYS A 22 18.71 -8.36 11.57
C LYS A 22 17.46 -7.53 11.44
N THR A 23 16.29 -8.17 11.51
CA THR A 23 14.99 -7.52 11.59
C THR A 23 14.33 -7.81 12.93
N LYS A 24 13.52 -6.88 13.41
CA LYS A 24 12.77 -7.02 14.65
C LYS A 24 11.46 -6.25 14.57
N VAL A 25 10.37 -6.90 14.93
CA VAL A 25 9.11 -6.22 15.22
C VAL A 25 9.28 -5.44 16.51
N ILE A 26 9.09 -4.13 16.48
CA ILE A 26 9.27 -3.23 17.63
C ILE A 26 7.97 -2.62 18.11
N GLY A 27 6.87 -2.85 17.42
CA GLY A 27 5.55 -2.37 17.80
C GLY A 27 4.49 -2.76 16.78
N GLY A 28 3.28 -2.38 17.08
CA GLY A 28 2.10 -2.60 16.24
C GLY A 28 0.88 -2.87 17.09
N VAL A 29 -0.28 -2.37 16.67
CA VAL A 29 -1.59 -2.59 17.29
C VAL A 29 -2.64 -2.65 16.18
N ASN A 30 -3.68 -3.49 16.38
CA ASN A 30 -4.87 -3.52 15.53
C ASN A 30 -4.58 -3.60 14.01
N GLY A 31 -3.89 -4.67 13.58
CA GLY A 31 -3.58 -4.88 12.16
C GLY A 31 -2.47 -3.97 11.62
N THR A 32 -1.64 -3.43 12.50
CA THR A 32 -0.44 -2.67 12.13
C THR A 32 0.81 -3.37 12.60
N VAL A 33 1.93 -3.14 11.91
CA VAL A 33 3.24 -3.61 12.31
C VAL A 33 4.27 -2.49 12.13
N LEU A 34 5.12 -2.32 13.12
CA LEU A 34 6.29 -1.45 13.08
C LEU A 34 7.53 -2.32 13.20
N MET A 35 8.41 -2.25 12.22
CA MET A 35 9.61 -3.09 12.14
C MET A 35 10.88 -2.25 12.04
N LYS A 36 11.93 -2.76 12.67
CA LYS A 36 13.29 -2.24 12.61
C LYS A 36 14.18 -3.24 11.90
N ALA A 37 14.95 -2.79 10.92
CA ALA A 37 16.07 -3.51 10.35
C ALA A 37 17.38 -2.88 10.80
N THR A 38 18.38 -3.71 11.11
CA THR A 38 19.72 -3.29 11.49
C THR A 38 20.73 -3.97 10.59
N LEU A 39 21.47 -3.18 9.83
CA LEU A 39 22.57 -3.63 8.97
C LEU A 39 23.88 -3.23 9.60
N GLU A 40 24.69 -4.23 9.95
CA GLU A 40 26.04 -4.05 10.54
C GLU A 40 27.08 -4.30 9.46
N LEU A 41 27.90 -3.31 9.17
CA LEU A 41 29.05 -3.35 8.26
C LEU A 41 30.31 -2.98 9.06
N GLU A 42 31.50 -3.28 8.51
CA GLU A 42 32.77 -2.88 9.13
C GLU A 42 32.85 -1.36 9.40
N ARG A 43 32.27 -0.56 8.48
CA ARG A 43 32.24 0.91 8.57
C ARG A 43 31.17 1.49 9.47
N GLY A 44 30.30 0.67 10.06
CA GLY A 44 29.26 1.16 11.00
C GLY A 44 27.97 0.37 10.94
N THR A 45 27.03 0.78 11.77
CA THR A 45 25.68 0.20 11.90
C THR A 45 24.66 1.15 11.31
N PHE A 46 23.78 0.62 10.47
CA PHE A 46 22.76 1.36 9.74
C PHE A 46 21.37 0.79 10.08
N VAL A 47 20.41 1.68 10.31
CA VAL A 47 19.08 1.29 10.78
C VAL A 47 18.01 1.81 9.84
N GLY A 48 17.03 0.97 9.56
CA GLY A 48 15.81 1.33 8.86
C GLY A 48 14.58 0.96 9.69
N HIS A 49 13.56 1.81 9.65
CA HIS A 49 12.26 1.54 10.24
C HIS A 49 11.19 1.58 9.17
N ALA A 50 10.22 0.71 9.26
CA ALA A 50 9.04 0.71 8.42
C ALA A 50 7.79 0.44 9.24
N TYR A 51 6.67 0.90 8.72
CA TYR A 51 5.35 0.74 9.29
C TYR A 51 4.39 0.33 8.18
N GLU A 52 3.62 -0.73 8.40
CA GLU A 52 2.60 -1.20 7.48
C GLU A 52 1.29 -1.50 8.20
N ARG A 53 0.19 -1.38 7.44
CA ARG A 53 -1.15 -1.68 7.90
C ARG A 53 -1.75 -2.80 7.07
N GLU A 54 -2.42 -3.76 7.73
CA GLU A 54 -3.13 -4.85 7.10
C GLU A 54 -4.20 -4.35 6.10
N ASP A 55 -4.88 -3.26 6.44
CA ASP A 55 -5.95 -2.65 5.63
C ASP A 55 -5.45 -1.69 4.53
N ALA A 56 -4.14 -1.48 4.40
CA ALA A 56 -3.57 -0.54 3.43
C ALA A 56 -3.58 -1.03 1.97
N GLY A 57 -4.26 -2.12 1.65
CA GLY A 57 -4.44 -2.64 0.31
C GLY A 57 -4.59 -4.16 0.27
N TYR A 58 -4.98 -4.70 -0.90
CA TYR A 58 -5.22 -6.14 -1.06
C TYR A 58 -4.00 -7.01 -0.72
N ILE A 59 -2.80 -6.57 -1.10
CA ILE A 59 -1.54 -7.29 -0.83
C ILE A 59 -1.25 -7.29 0.68
N ASN A 60 -1.50 -6.18 1.37
CA ASN A 60 -1.24 -6.06 2.81
C ASN A 60 -2.18 -6.89 3.68
N LYS A 61 -3.36 -7.29 3.19
CA LYS A 61 -4.25 -8.20 3.93
C LYS A 61 -3.60 -9.54 4.29
N THR A 62 -2.66 -10.00 3.48
CA THR A 62 -1.98 -11.29 3.66
C THR A 62 -0.48 -11.17 3.88
N SER A 63 0.13 -10.05 3.58
CA SER A 63 1.60 -9.89 3.51
C SER A 63 2.10 -8.57 4.09
N HIS A 64 1.35 -7.92 5.01
CA HIS A 64 1.77 -6.63 5.57
C HIS A 64 3.03 -6.75 6.44
N VAL A 65 3.27 -7.88 7.07
CA VAL A 65 4.47 -8.12 7.88
C VAL A 65 5.70 -8.25 6.99
N GLU A 66 5.63 -9.08 5.94
CA GLU A 66 6.70 -9.30 4.97
C GLU A 66 7.01 -8.01 4.18
N ASN A 67 5.99 -7.25 3.81
CA ASN A 67 6.16 -5.96 3.16
C ASN A 67 6.85 -4.95 4.09
N CYS A 68 6.46 -4.92 5.36
CA CYS A 68 7.08 -4.08 6.37
C CYS A 68 8.56 -4.43 6.58
N GLU A 69 8.87 -5.73 6.61
CA GLU A 69 10.25 -6.21 6.74
C GLU A 69 11.11 -5.76 5.55
N THR A 70 10.63 -5.99 4.34
CA THR A 70 11.32 -5.58 3.10
C THR A 70 11.54 -4.06 3.07
N SER A 71 10.55 -3.28 3.46
CA SER A 71 10.65 -1.82 3.55
C SER A 71 11.68 -1.37 4.60
N ALA A 72 11.69 -1.99 5.78
CA ALA A 72 12.68 -1.69 6.82
C ALA A 72 14.12 -1.99 6.35
N ILE A 73 14.32 -3.15 5.70
CA ILE A 73 15.62 -3.53 5.11
C ILE A 73 16.04 -2.53 4.03
N GLY A 74 15.11 -2.15 3.13
CA GLY A 74 15.37 -1.17 2.08
C GLY A 74 15.85 0.18 2.63
N ARG A 75 15.29 0.63 3.74
CA ARG A 75 15.70 1.88 4.43
C ARG A 75 17.06 1.75 5.11
N ALA A 76 17.37 0.62 5.72
CA ALA A 76 18.69 0.37 6.31
C ALA A 76 19.77 0.35 5.22
N LEU A 77 19.50 -0.28 4.09
CA LEU A 77 20.40 -0.29 2.92
C LEU A 77 20.60 1.11 2.35
N ALA A 78 19.53 1.89 2.23
CA ALA A 78 19.62 3.28 1.76
C ALA A 78 20.50 4.14 2.68
N SER A 79 20.32 4.01 4.00
CA SER A 79 21.15 4.70 5.00
C SER A 79 22.63 4.29 4.90
N ALA A 80 22.91 3.08 4.47
CA ALA A 80 24.26 2.57 4.22
C ALA A 80 24.84 2.96 2.83
N GLY A 81 24.08 3.74 2.03
CA GLY A 81 24.54 4.17 0.70
C GLY A 81 24.26 3.17 -0.43
N TYR A 82 23.53 2.09 -0.16
CA TYR A 82 23.08 1.11 -1.15
C TYR A 82 21.68 1.47 -1.71
N ALA A 83 21.43 2.73 -1.92
CA ALA A 83 20.24 3.21 -2.61
C ALA A 83 20.66 3.98 -3.85
N GLY A 84 19.75 4.19 -4.77
CA GLY A 84 19.89 5.24 -5.75
C GLY A 84 19.77 6.62 -5.08
N SER A 85 19.29 7.62 -5.78
CA SER A 85 19.12 8.98 -5.28
C SER A 85 17.98 9.13 -4.22
N GLU A 86 17.22 8.09 -3.95
CA GLU A 86 16.02 8.15 -3.12
C GLU A 86 16.04 7.13 -1.96
N PHE A 87 15.50 7.51 -0.80
CA PHE A 87 15.35 6.66 0.38
C PHE A 87 14.21 5.62 0.27
N ALA A 88 13.28 5.82 -0.64
CA ALA A 88 12.19 4.87 -0.87
C ALA A 88 12.67 3.69 -1.73
N SER A 89 12.22 2.47 -1.41
CA SER A 89 12.41 1.32 -2.28
C SER A 89 11.51 1.42 -3.52
N ALA A 90 11.88 0.72 -4.60
CA ALA A 90 11.02 0.64 -5.78
C ALA A 90 9.61 0.12 -5.43
N ASP A 91 9.55 -0.84 -4.51
CA ASP A 91 8.31 -1.44 -4.05
C ASP A 91 7.46 -0.44 -3.24
N GLU A 92 8.08 0.39 -2.40
CA GLU A 92 7.39 1.48 -1.67
C GLU A 92 6.81 2.52 -2.62
N VAL A 93 7.55 2.92 -3.65
CA VAL A 93 7.07 3.86 -4.67
C VAL A 93 5.92 3.23 -5.46
N ALA A 94 6.06 1.98 -5.91
CA ALA A 94 5.00 1.27 -6.63
C ALA A 94 3.74 1.11 -5.78
N ASN A 95 3.89 0.75 -4.50
CA ASN A 95 2.77 0.65 -3.55
C ASN A 95 2.12 2.01 -3.29
N ALA A 96 2.90 3.07 -3.12
CA ALA A 96 2.37 4.42 -2.92
C ALA A 96 1.58 4.90 -4.16
N ILE A 97 2.08 4.65 -5.36
CA ILE A 97 1.39 4.96 -6.62
C ILE A 97 0.09 4.17 -6.73
N LYS A 98 0.12 2.86 -6.40
CA LYS A 98 -1.05 2.00 -6.43
C LYS A 98 -2.11 2.46 -5.42
N GLN A 99 -1.73 2.74 -4.18
CA GLN A 99 -2.63 3.24 -3.14
C GLN A 99 -3.25 4.60 -3.52
N GLN A 100 -2.49 5.49 -4.14
CA GLN A 100 -3.02 6.75 -4.66
C GLN A 100 -4.01 6.53 -5.81
N GLY A 101 -3.75 5.56 -6.68
CA GLY A 101 -4.66 5.15 -7.75
C GLY A 101 -5.95 4.56 -7.20
N GLU A 102 -5.87 3.69 -6.20
CA GLU A 102 -7.02 3.09 -5.53
C GLU A 102 -7.88 4.13 -4.81
N LYS A 103 -7.26 5.07 -4.07
CA LYS A 103 -7.97 6.20 -3.42
C LYS A 103 -8.68 7.12 -4.42
N LYS A 104 -8.08 7.35 -5.58
CA LYS A 104 -8.71 8.13 -6.66
C LYS A 104 -9.88 7.40 -7.32
N SER A 105 -9.90 6.06 -7.26
CA SER A 105 -10.98 5.25 -7.81
C SER A 105 -12.15 5.04 -6.86
N GLU A 106 -11.97 5.30 -5.56
CA GLU A 106 -13.04 5.17 -4.58
C GLU A 106 -14.04 6.32 -4.66
N LEU A 107 -15.32 5.98 -4.49
CA LEU A 107 -16.37 6.97 -4.37
C LEU A 107 -16.24 7.78 -3.07
N SER A 108 -16.44 9.09 -3.15
CA SER A 108 -16.59 9.91 -1.94
C SER A 108 -17.91 9.59 -1.21
N LYS A 109 -17.97 9.87 0.10
CA LYS A 109 -19.21 9.72 0.88
C LYS A 109 -20.38 10.46 0.25
N GLN A 110 -20.14 11.65 -0.30
CA GLN A 110 -21.18 12.44 -0.98
C GLN A 110 -21.68 11.77 -2.25
N GLN A 111 -20.79 11.16 -3.04
CA GLN A 111 -21.15 10.41 -4.23
C GLN A 111 -21.98 9.16 -3.90
N ILE A 112 -21.59 8.42 -2.84
CA ILE A 112 -22.34 7.25 -2.36
C ILE A 112 -23.76 7.67 -1.94
N LEU A 113 -23.88 8.69 -1.09
CA LEU A 113 -25.17 9.19 -0.63
C LEU A 113 -26.07 9.62 -1.79
N LYS A 114 -25.50 10.32 -2.79
CA LYS A 114 -26.25 10.77 -3.94
C LYS A 114 -26.75 9.62 -4.83
N LEU A 115 -25.93 8.57 -5.01
CA LEU A 115 -26.34 7.36 -5.74
C LEU A 115 -27.50 6.64 -5.04
N LEU A 116 -27.41 6.48 -3.71
CA LEU A 116 -28.44 5.81 -2.91
C LEU A 116 -29.72 6.65 -2.84
N GLU A 117 -29.63 7.98 -2.75
CA GLU A 117 -30.77 8.90 -2.80
C GLU A 117 -31.55 8.72 -4.10
N VAL A 118 -30.87 8.80 -5.25
CA VAL A 118 -31.51 8.62 -6.57
C VAL A 118 -32.06 7.21 -6.75
N ALA A 119 -31.36 6.18 -6.27
CA ALA A 119 -31.86 4.81 -6.30
C ALA A 119 -33.14 4.64 -5.45
N GLY A 120 -33.19 5.27 -4.27
CA GLY A 120 -34.37 5.25 -3.38
C GLY A 120 -35.60 5.94 -3.98
N GLU A 121 -35.42 6.91 -4.85
CA GLU A 121 -36.52 7.53 -5.60
C GLU A 121 -37.16 6.60 -6.67
N ILE A 122 -36.47 5.50 -7.01
CA ILE A 122 -36.95 4.50 -7.97
C ILE A 122 -37.67 3.37 -7.22
N ASN A 123 -36.96 2.56 -6.46
CA ASN A 123 -37.48 1.50 -5.59
C ASN A 123 -36.36 0.88 -4.71
N ASP A 124 -36.77 0.06 -3.73
CA ASP A 124 -35.84 -0.60 -2.80
C ASP A 124 -34.91 -1.63 -3.48
N ASP A 125 -35.37 -2.32 -4.53
CA ASP A 125 -34.54 -3.25 -5.29
C ASP A 125 -33.38 -2.52 -5.97
N THR A 126 -33.62 -1.31 -6.46
CA THR A 126 -32.58 -0.47 -7.06
C THR A 126 -31.57 -0.02 -6.01
N VAL A 127 -31.99 0.31 -4.80
CA VAL A 127 -31.07 0.64 -3.68
C VAL A 127 -30.16 -0.55 -3.37
N THR A 128 -30.73 -1.76 -3.27
CA THR A 128 -29.97 -2.99 -3.03
C THR A 128 -28.95 -3.23 -4.13
N MET A 129 -29.38 -3.14 -5.38
CA MET A 129 -28.49 -3.31 -6.56
C MET A 129 -27.32 -2.31 -6.57
N ILE A 130 -27.60 -1.04 -6.24
CA ILE A 130 -26.56 0.00 -6.20
C ILE A 130 -25.61 -0.23 -5.04
N SER A 131 -26.12 -0.60 -3.86
CA SER A 131 -25.28 -0.94 -2.70
C SER A 131 -24.30 -2.09 -3.03
N GLU A 132 -24.79 -3.18 -3.63
CA GLU A 132 -23.95 -4.29 -4.06
C GLU A 132 -22.87 -3.88 -5.08
N LYS A 133 -23.21 -2.99 -6.01
CA LYS A 133 -22.26 -2.48 -7.00
C LYS A 133 -21.22 -1.53 -6.38
N ILE A 134 -21.54 -0.81 -5.33
CA ILE A 134 -20.59 0.00 -4.56
C ILE A 134 -19.65 -0.92 -3.79
N ASP A 135 -20.18 -1.90 -3.07
CA ASP A 135 -19.40 -2.83 -2.25
C ASP A 135 -18.47 -3.72 -3.11
N SER A 136 -18.93 -4.15 -4.28
CA SER A 136 -18.11 -4.90 -5.26
C SER A 136 -17.15 -4.03 -6.05
N ARG A 137 -17.10 -2.72 -5.79
CA ARG A 137 -16.30 -1.72 -6.54
C ARG A 137 -16.60 -1.67 -8.05
N SER A 138 -17.78 -2.09 -8.45
CA SER A 138 -18.23 -1.98 -9.84
C SER A 138 -18.60 -0.53 -10.20
N ILE A 139 -18.98 0.28 -9.22
CA ILE A 139 -19.14 1.72 -9.34
C ILE A 139 -17.96 2.39 -8.63
N THR A 140 -17.23 3.21 -9.37
CA THR A 140 -16.02 3.91 -8.94
C THR A 140 -16.14 5.41 -9.24
N ALA A 141 -15.24 6.23 -8.73
CA ALA A 141 -15.21 7.65 -9.04
C ALA A 141 -15.09 7.93 -10.55
N SER A 142 -14.39 7.06 -11.30
CA SER A 142 -14.21 7.21 -12.75
C SER A 142 -15.48 6.97 -13.56
N ASN A 143 -16.38 6.09 -13.11
CA ASN A 143 -17.63 5.78 -13.79
C ASN A 143 -18.89 6.30 -13.07
N TYR A 144 -18.71 7.12 -12.03
CA TYR A 144 -19.80 7.69 -11.23
C TYR A 144 -20.84 8.41 -12.08
N ASN A 145 -20.41 9.30 -12.96
CA ASN A 145 -21.32 10.08 -13.81
C ASN A 145 -22.13 9.20 -14.76
N ALA A 146 -21.49 8.18 -15.36
CA ALA A 146 -22.17 7.22 -16.21
C ALA A 146 -23.20 6.38 -15.44
N SER A 147 -22.87 5.95 -14.21
CA SER A 147 -23.76 5.22 -13.32
C SER A 147 -24.96 6.09 -12.87
N MET A 148 -24.70 7.35 -12.55
CA MET A 148 -25.74 8.30 -12.19
C MET A 148 -26.71 8.60 -13.33
N ASN A 149 -26.19 8.74 -14.55
CA ASN A 149 -27.02 8.96 -15.74
C ASN A 149 -27.94 7.77 -16.01
N LYS A 150 -27.41 6.53 -15.92
CA LYS A 150 -28.22 5.32 -16.05
C LYS A 150 -29.33 5.24 -15.02
N LEU A 151 -29.07 5.61 -13.75
CA LEU A 151 -30.09 5.65 -12.71
C LEU A 151 -31.20 6.67 -13.02
N LYS A 152 -30.82 7.83 -13.54
CA LYS A 152 -31.80 8.87 -13.92
C LYS A 152 -32.69 8.45 -15.10
N GLU A 153 -32.15 7.63 -16.01
CA GLU A 153 -32.90 7.06 -17.14
C GLU A 153 -33.89 5.97 -16.70
N MET A 154 -33.70 5.36 -15.53
CA MET A 154 -34.60 4.36 -14.95
C MET A 154 -35.78 5.00 -14.17
N LYS A 155 -35.73 6.30 -13.91
CA LYS A 155 -36.75 7.08 -13.21
C LYS A 155 -37.87 7.53 -14.15
#